data_cb46b7fc8ed4041530d17a64f586bffe
#
_entry.id   cb46b7fc8ed4041530d17a64f586bffe
#
_cell.length_a   1.000
_cell.length_b   1.000
_cell.length_c   1.000
_cell.angle_alpha   90.00
_cell.angle_beta   90.00
_cell.angle_gamma   90.00
#
_symmetry.space_group_name_H-M   'P 1'
#
loop_
_entity.id
_entity.type
_entity.pdbx_description
1 polymer ?
#
loop_
_entity_poly.entity_id
_entity_poly.type
_entity_poly.pdbx_seq_one_letter_code
_entity_poly.pdbx_strand_id
1 'polypeptide(L)'
;MRRSILNLSRFLFYPKPRVDETQLKCRFKGRWVVITGASRGIGAALAKRLMRVGANLYLVARSEAELQALCDEAQAMNCKAVCCALDLRDRSALNSLCHNLEQLPQVDYLFCNAGKSICRKIADATERLHDFDRTMDLNYRSVVALALTLLPALRQTGGQLVYTSSVSTLYPPAPGWSAYHASKCATNVWCRTAECEWKPFGVGVHVAYLPLVRTEMSMANPHYRSLPAYSADDAACILLRLAMGHHFSYQPWWSRLTAPVAWVFAPLVRYFYQKSVL
;
A
#
# COMPACT_ATOMS: atom_id res chain seq x y z
N MET A 1 8.38 -7.77 33.32
CA MET A 1 7.06 -8.28 32.88
C MET A 1 6.51 -7.56 31.63
N ARG A 2 6.29 -6.23 31.60
CA ARG A 2 5.77 -5.53 30.39
C ARG A 2 6.61 -5.72 29.11
N ARG A 3 7.95 -5.71 29.18
CA ARG A 3 8.83 -5.94 28.00
C ARG A 3 8.72 -7.36 27.44
N SER A 4 8.58 -8.37 28.31
CA SER A 4 8.45 -9.77 27.89
C SER A 4 7.11 -10.04 27.18
N ILE A 5 6.01 -9.45 27.67
CA ILE A 5 4.68 -9.56 27.07
C ILE A 5 4.64 -8.86 25.69
N LEU A 6 5.27 -7.68 25.57
CA LEU A 6 5.39 -6.97 24.29
C LEU A 6 6.23 -7.76 23.26
N ASN A 7 7.28 -8.42 23.69
CA ASN A 7 8.09 -9.25 22.80
C ASN A 7 7.34 -10.51 22.36
N LEU A 8 6.60 -11.16 23.26
CA LEU A 8 5.78 -12.33 22.93
C LEU A 8 4.63 -11.97 22.00
N SER A 9 3.92 -10.86 22.24
CA SER A 9 2.85 -10.39 21.37
C SER A 9 3.36 -10.00 19.98
N ARG A 10 4.54 -9.36 19.91
CA ARG A 10 5.18 -9.05 18.63
C ARG A 10 5.52 -10.32 17.84
N PHE A 11 6.08 -11.32 18.49
CA PHE A 11 6.42 -12.60 17.84
C PHE A 11 5.16 -13.31 17.31
N LEU A 12 4.07 -13.30 18.06
CA LEU A 12 2.85 -14.00 17.73
C LEU A 12 2.02 -13.28 16.65
N PHE A 13 1.81 -11.96 16.80
CA PHE A 13 0.93 -11.19 15.91
C PHE A 13 1.63 -10.53 14.73
N TYR A 14 2.96 -10.39 14.79
CA TYR A 14 3.81 -9.77 13.77
C TYR A 14 4.99 -10.67 13.41
N PRO A 15 4.74 -11.90 12.91
CA PRO A 15 5.83 -12.80 12.52
C PRO A 15 6.67 -12.14 11.43
N LYS A 16 8.00 -12.20 11.57
CA LYS A 16 8.92 -11.56 10.64
C LYS A 16 8.82 -12.20 9.24
N PRO A 17 8.39 -11.46 8.21
CA PRO A 17 8.33 -12.00 6.87
C PRO A 17 9.74 -12.19 6.31
N ARG A 18 9.91 -13.25 5.53
CA ARG A 18 11.17 -13.52 4.82
C ARG A 18 10.89 -13.60 3.33
N VAL A 19 11.80 -13.10 2.54
CA VAL A 19 11.82 -13.25 1.08
C VAL A 19 13.11 -13.95 0.70
N ASP A 20 13.00 -14.92 -0.16
CA ASP A 20 14.17 -15.58 -0.76
C ASP A 20 14.77 -14.62 -1.80
N GLU A 21 16.01 -14.19 -1.57
CA GLU A 21 16.72 -13.25 -2.44
C GLU A 21 16.97 -13.84 -3.83
N THR A 22 17.13 -15.16 -3.96
CA THR A 22 17.29 -15.84 -5.24
C THR A 22 16.01 -15.78 -6.06
N GLN A 23 14.86 -16.06 -5.42
CA GLN A 23 13.55 -15.93 -6.05
C GLN A 23 13.25 -14.48 -6.41
N LEU A 24 13.58 -13.53 -5.52
CA LEU A 24 13.41 -12.12 -5.77
C LEU A 24 14.19 -11.67 -7.01
N LYS A 25 15.46 -12.05 -7.09
CA LYS A 25 16.31 -11.75 -8.25
C LYS A 25 15.77 -12.38 -9.53
N CYS A 26 15.33 -13.64 -9.50
CA CYS A 26 14.74 -14.31 -10.66
C CYS A 26 13.49 -13.60 -11.18
N ARG A 27 12.63 -13.09 -10.28
CA ARG A 27 11.36 -12.46 -10.64
C ARG A 27 11.49 -11.00 -11.05
N PHE A 28 12.47 -10.24 -10.50
CA PHE A 28 12.50 -8.79 -10.65
C PHE A 28 13.71 -8.25 -11.43
N LYS A 29 14.78 -9.03 -11.62
CA LYS A 29 15.95 -8.55 -12.36
C LYS A 29 15.58 -8.12 -13.77
N GLY A 30 15.90 -6.88 -14.12
CA GLY A 30 15.61 -6.27 -15.43
C GLY A 30 14.12 -5.93 -15.68
N ARG A 31 13.22 -6.26 -14.74
CA ARG A 31 11.78 -5.95 -14.85
C ARG A 31 11.51 -4.50 -14.50
N TRP A 32 10.54 -3.89 -15.17
CA TRP A 32 10.08 -2.56 -14.85
C TRP A 32 9.03 -2.57 -13.75
N VAL A 33 9.31 -1.83 -12.69
CA VAL A 33 8.48 -1.74 -11.49
C VAL A 33 8.11 -0.30 -11.22
N VAL A 34 6.83 0.02 -11.28
CA VAL A 34 6.27 1.31 -10.90
C VAL A 34 5.87 1.29 -9.43
N ILE A 35 6.37 2.26 -8.64
CA ILE A 35 6.10 2.36 -7.20
C ILE A 35 5.56 3.74 -6.87
N THR A 36 4.33 3.83 -6.38
CA THR A 36 3.78 5.08 -5.85
C THR A 36 4.05 5.22 -4.35
N GLY A 37 4.27 6.45 -3.88
CA GLY A 37 4.66 6.70 -2.49
C GLY A 37 6.07 6.19 -2.18
N ALA A 38 6.99 6.33 -3.15
CA ALA A 38 8.33 5.74 -3.10
C ALA A 38 9.30 6.47 -2.18
N SER A 39 9.09 7.76 -1.86
CA SER A 39 10.09 8.59 -1.18
C SER A 39 10.42 8.16 0.25
N ARG A 40 9.51 7.49 0.97
CA ARG A 40 9.69 7.10 2.37
C ARG A 40 8.89 5.86 2.76
N GLY A 41 9.15 5.37 3.98
CA GLY A 41 8.42 4.27 4.58
C GLY A 41 8.47 2.99 3.74
N ILE A 42 7.31 2.38 3.51
CA ILE A 42 7.18 1.09 2.79
C ILE A 42 7.68 1.21 1.35
N GLY A 43 7.33 2.30 0.64
CA GLY A 43 7.72 2.48 -0.77
C GLY A 43 9.23 2.61 -0.94
N ALA A 44 9.91 3.36 -0.07
CA ALA A 44 11.38 3.47 -0.09
C ALA A 44 12.06 2.13 0.25
N ALA A 45 11.56 1.41 1.26
CA ALA A 45 12.09 0.09 1.60
C ALA A 45 11.91 -0.91 0.44
N LEU A 46 10.76 -0.87 -0.25
CA LEU A 46 10.48 -1.67 -1.43
C LEU A 46 11.44 -1.33 -2.58
N ALA A 47 11.63 -0.04 -2.89
CA ALA A 47 12.56 0.43 -3.92
C ALA A 47 13.98 -0.06 -3.65
N LYS A 48 14.48 0.10 -2.42
CA LYS A 48 15.83 -0.35 -2.03
C LYS A 48 16.05 -1.86 -2.17
N ARG A 49 15.04 -2.67 -1.85
CA ARG A 49 15.12 -4.13 -2.07
C ARG A 49 15.17 -4.49 -3.56
N LEU A 50 14.38 -3.81 -4.38
CA LEU A 50 14.33 -4.04 -5.82
C LEU A 50 15.60 -3.57 -6.52
N MET A 51 16.21 -2.47 -6.09
CA MET A 51 17.52 -2.03 -6.57
C MET A 51 18.61 -3.11 -6.40
N ARG A 52 18.65 -3.76 -5.22
CA ARG A 52 19.65 -4.81 -4.92
C ARG A 52 19.58 -6.02 -5.85
N VAL A 53 18.41 -6.28 -6.41
CA VAL A 53 18.21 -7.39 -7.35
C VAL A 53 18.23 -6.97 -8.81
N GLY A 54 18.48 -5.69 -9.10
CA GLY A 54 18.65 -5.16 -10.45
C GLY A 54 17.33 -4.98 -11.21
N ALA A 55 16.25 -4.60 -10.53
CA ALA A 55 15.01 -4.18 -11.18
C ALA A 55 15.15 -2.77 -11.78
N ASN A 56 14.42 -2.47 -12.85
CA ASN A 56 14.26 -1.12 -13.36
C ASN A 56 13.09 -0.43 -12.63
N LEU A 57 13.27 0.79 -12.13
CA LEU A 57 12.32 1.44 -11.26
C LEU A 57 11.74 2.70 -11.87
N TYR A 58 10.43 2.90 -11.68
CA TYR A 58 9.76 4.18 -11.88
C TYR A 58 9.15 4.60 -10.53
N LEU A 59 9.76 5.61 -9.91
CA LEU A 59 9.49 6.02 -8.53
C LEU A 59 8.64 7.29 -8.51
N VAL A 60 7.45 7.21 -7.93
CA VAL A 60 6.52 8.34 -7.88
C VAL A 60 6.26 8.75 -6.44
N ALA A 61 6.49 10.02 -6.11
CA ALA A 61 6.13 10.63 -4.81
C ALA A 61 6.08 12.16 -4.92
N ARG A 62 5.70 12.85 -3.85
CA ARG A 62 5.65 14.32 -3.84
C ARG A 62 6.97 14.98 -3.50
N SER A 63 7.78 14.31 -2.70
CA SER A 63 9.01 14.88 -2.18
C SER A 63 10.15 14.62 -3.16
N GLU A 64 10.56 15.68 -3.85
CA GLU A 64 11.61 15.64 -4.86
C GLU A 64 12.96 15.27 -4.24
N ALA A 65 13.32 15.85 -3.11
CA ALA A 65 14.63 15.61 -2.48
C ALA A 65 14.83 14.13 -2.07
N GLU A 66 13.81 13.51 -1.44
CA GLU A 66 13.91 12.10 -1.06
C GLU A 66 13.85 11.17 -2.27
N LEU A 67 13.13 11.55 -3.34
CA LEU A 67 13.15 10.78 -4.60
C LEU A 67 14.52 10.87 -5.27
N GLN A 68 15.12 12.06 -5.33
CA GLN A 68 16.44 12.25 -5.91
C GLN A 68 17.48 11.41 -5.18
N ALA A 69 17.46 11.43 -3.85
CA ALA A 69 18.35 10.57 -3.05
C ALA A 69 18.21 9.07 -3.38
N LEU A 70 16.98 8.60 -3.67
CA LEU A 70 16.78 7.21 -4.11
C LEU A 70 17.29 6.98 -5.54
N CYS A 71 17.17 7.95 -6.44
CA CYS A 71 17.73 7.87 -7.78
C CYS A 71 19.26 7.81 -7.75
N ASP A 72 19.88 8.62 -6.89
CA ASP A 72 21.34 8.63 -6.71
C ASP A 72 21.83 7.28 -6.15
N GLU A 73 21.09 6.71 -5.18
CA GLU A 73 21.36 5.36 -4.64
C GLU A 73 21.22 4.30 -5.75
N ALA A 74 20.19 4.40 -6.58
CA ALA A 74 20.00 3.48 -7.71
C ALA A 74 21.13 3.57 -8.73
N GLN A 75 21.56 4.78 -9.07
CA GLN A 75 22.68 5.01 -9.99
C GLN A 75 23.98 4.42 -9.46
N ALA A 76 24.27 4.61 -8.16
CA ALA A 76 25.44 4.02 -7.51
C ALA A 76 25.44 2.48 -7.55
N MET A 77 24.26 1.86 -7.65
CA MET A 77 24.07 0.41 -7.78
C MET A 77 23.94 -0.06 -9.25
N ASN A 78 24.19 0.81 -10.24
CA ASN A 78 23.94 0.54 -11.66
C ASN A 78 22.50 0.06 -11.97
N CYS A 79 21.52 0.53 -11.20
CA CYS A 79 20.11 0.23 -11.38
C CYS A 79 19.45 1.39 -12.15
N LYS A 80 18.64 1.07 -13.17
CA LYS A 80 17.86 2.08 -13.88
C LYS A 80 16.73 2.57 -12.98
N ALA A 81 16.67 3.87 -12.70
CA ALA A 81 15.60 4.49 -11.96
C ALA A 81 15.16 5.81 -12.60
N VAL A 82 13.86 5.98 -12.75
CA VAL A 82 13.21 7.24 -13.15
C VAL A 82 12.46 7.76 -11.93
N CYS A 83 12.74 8.99 -11.54
CA CYS A 83 12.07 9.65 -10.43
C CYS A 83 11.09 10.70 -10.96
N CYS A 84 9.84 10.63 -10.50
CA CYS A 84 8.78 11.54 -10.87
C CYS A 84 8.16 12.19 -9.64
N ALA A 85 8.51 13.46 -9.39
CA ALA A 85 8.01 14.23 -8.27
C ALA A 85 6.70 14.92 -8.63
N LEU A 86 5.56 14.43 -8.08
CA LEU A 86 4.24 15.02 -8.31
C LEU A 86 3.24 14.65 -7.20
N ASP A 87 2.17 15.41 -7.13
CA ASP A 87 1.02 15.07 -6.28
C ASP A 87 -0.03 14.29 -7.07
N LEU A 88 -0.19 13.01 -6.75
CA LEU A 88 -1.19 12.14 -7.37
C LEU A 88 -2.66 12.58 -7.15
N ARG A 89 -2.91 13.59 -6.31
CA ARG A 89 -4.22 14.21 -6.12
C ARG A 89 -4.52 15.28 -7.18
N ASP A 90 -3.49 15.86 -7.75
CA ASP A 90 -3.62 16.79 -8.86
C ASP A 90 -3.95 16.01 -10.14
N ARG A 91 -5.11 16.30 -10.72
CA ARG A 91 -5.61 15.59 -11.91
C ARG A 91 -4.73 15.83 -13.13
N SER A 92 -4.23 17.05 -13.32
CA SER A 92 -3.37 17.41 -14.44
C SER A 92 -2.04 16.67 -14.33
N ALA A 93 -1.41 16.70 -13.14
CA ALA A 93 -0.17 15.99 -12.87
C ALA A 93 -0.33 14.47 -13.02
N LEU A 94 -1.47 13.92 -12.55
CA LEU A 94 -1.78 12.50 -12.70
C LEU A 94 -1.94 12.11 -14.17
N ASN A 95 -2.64 12.91 -14.98
CA ASN A 95 -2.79 12.67 -16.41
C ASN A 95 -1.43 12.72 -17.15
N SER A 96 -0.57 13.69 -16.80
CA SER A 96 0.78 13.79 -17.35
C SER A 96 1.62 12.54 -16.97
N LEU A 97 1.50 12.07 -15.73
CA LEU A 97 2.15 10.83 -15.29
C LEU A 97 1.65 9.63 -16.10
N CYS A 98 0.34 9.50 -16.26
CA CYS A 98 -0.25 8.43 -17.08
C CYS A 98 0.34 8.42 -18.50
N HIS A 99 0.38 9.57 -19.14
CA HIS A 99 0.97 9.70 -20.49
C HIS A 99 2.45 9.29 -20.52
N ASN A 100 3.24 9.70 -19.52
CA ASN A 100 4.65 9.30 -19.42
C ASN A 100 4.82 7.79 -19.20
N LEU A 101 3.95 7.18 -18.42
CA LEU A 101 3.98 5.74 -18.14
C LEU A 101 3.62 4.89 -19.37
N GLU A 102 2.75 5.39 -20.25
CA GLU A 102 2.40 4.74 -21.53
C GLU A 102 3.61 4.66 -22.48
N GLN A 103 4.60 5.54 -22.31
CA GLN A 103 5.82 5.54 -23.13
C GLN A 103 6.89 4.55 -22.63
N LEU A 104 6.68 3.91 -21.48
CA LEU A 104 7.61 2.90 -21.01
C LEU A 104 7.60 1.68 -21.94
N PRO A 105 8.77 1.11 -22.26
CA PRO A 105 8.86 -0.02 -23.18
C PRO A 105 8.15 -1.27 -22.63
N GLN A 106 8.01 -1.34 -21.31
CA GLN A 106 7.46 -2.49 -20.61
C GLN A 106 7.09 -2.08 -19.19
N VAL A 107 6.05 -2.67 -18.60
CA VAL A 107 5.75 -2.60 -17.16
C VAL A 107 5.35 -3.99 -16.70
N ASP A 108 6.06 -4.50 -15.70
CA ASP A 108 5.82 -5.83 -15.15
C ASP A 108 5.08 -5.76 -13.80
N TYR A 109 5.35 -4.71 -13.02
CA TYR A 109 4.75 -4.57 -11.69
C TYR A 109 4.31 -3.13 -11.43
N LEU A 110 3.11 -3.00 -10.86
CA LEU A 110 2.59 -1.73 -10.32
C LEU A 110 2.32 -1.88 -8.83
N PHE A 111 3.09 -1.19 -7.99
CA PHE A 111 2.85 -1.11 -6.55
C PHE A 111 2.14 0.20 -6.21
N CYS A 112 0.84 0.12 -5.96
CA CYS A 112 0.01 1.22 -5.48
C CYS A 112 0.14 1.35 -3.96
N ASN A 113 1.24 1.99 -3.52
CA ASN A 113 1.55 2.13 -2.10
C ASN A 113 1.30 3.56 -1.57
N ALA A 114 1.22 4.58 -2.44
CA ALA A 114 0.84 5.92 -2.02
C ALA A 114 -0.50 5.92 -1.28
N GLY A 115 -0.57 6.65 -0.18
CA GLY A 115 -1.79 6.73 0.59
C GLY A 115 -1.74 7.84 1.63
N LYS A 116 -2.92 8.23 2.12
CA LYS A 116 -3.09 9.20 3.21
C LYS A 116 -4.13 8.66 4.17
N SER A 117 -3.84 8.76 5.46
CA SER A 117 -4.81 8.53 6.53
C SER A 117 -5.16 9.87 7.19
N ILE A 118 -6.44 10.06 7.46
CA ILE A 118 -6.97 11.20 8.22
C ILE A 118 -7.82 10.62 9.34
N CYS A 119 -7.47 10.97 10.57
CA CYS A 119 -8.24 10.63 11.76
C CYS A 119 -8.97 11.89 12.24
N ARG A 120 -10.29 11.93 12.06
CA ARG A 120 -11.18 13.02 12.47
C ARG A 120 -12.59 12.50 12.67
N LYS A 121 -13.25 12.88 13.79
CA LYS A 121 -14.67 12.59 13.97
C LYS A 121 -15.49 13.31 12.90
N ILE A 122 -16.59 12.69 12.44
CA ILE A 122 -17.45 13.29 11.40
C ILE A 122 -18.04 14.62 11.89
N ALA A 123 -18.42 14.69 13.17
CA ALA A 123 -18.91 15.92 13.77
C ALA A 123 -17.92 17.10 13.70
N ASP A 124 -16.61 16.80 13.71
CA ASP A 124 -15.54 17.81 13.60
C ASP A 124 -15.14 18.08 12.14
N ALA A 125 -15.89 17.53 11.18
CA ALA A 125 -15.59 17.58 9.76
C ALA A 125 -16.68 18.27 8.91
N THR A 126 -17.62 18.98 9.52
CA THR A 126 -18.76 19.62 8.84
C THR A 126 -18.35 20.57 7.71
N GLU A 127 -17.24 21.29 7.89
CA GLU A 127 -16.65 22.21 6.89
C GLU A 127 -15.40 21.64 6.20
N ARG A 128 -15.19 20.33 6.27
CA ARG A 128 -13.94 19.70 5.85
C ARG A 128 -14.13 18.61 4.80
N LEU A 129 -15.05 18.81 3.86
CA LEU A 129 -15.29 17.90 2.75
C LEU A 129 -13.97 17.56 1.99
N HIS A 130 -13.06 18.54 1.92
CA HIS A 130 -11.74 18.36 1.34
C HIS A 130 -10.88 17.24 1.99
N ASP A 131 -11.18 16.80 3.22
CA ASP A 131 -10.47 15.66 3.83
C ASP A 131 -10.93 14.34 3.17
N PHE A 132 -12.20 14.25 2.76
CA PHE A 132 -12.74 13.12 1.99
C PHE A 132 -12.20 13.14 0.56
N ASP A 133 -12.23 14.28 -0.12
CA ASP A 133 -11.70 14.42 -1.48
C ASP A 133 -10.23 14.02 -1.55
N ARG A 134 -9.38 14.54 -0.65
CA ARG A 134 -7.96 14.21 -0.61
C ARG A 134 -7.68 12.73 -0.42
N THR A 135 -8.48 12.02 0.39
CA THR A 135 -8.30 10.58 0.60
C THR A 135 -8.82 9.78 -0.58
N MET A 136 -9.96 10.19 -1.17
CA MET A 136 -10.51 9.54 -2.36
C MET A 136 -9.60 9.75 -3.58
N ASP A 137 -9.11 10.96 -3.80
CA ASP A 137 -8.22 11.25 -4.93
C ASP A 137 -6.91 10.44 -4.85
N LEU A 138 -6.29 10.36 -3.64
CA LEU A 138 -5.04 9.64 -3.50
C LEU A 138 -5.22 8.12 -3.36
N ASN A 139 -6.14 7.66 -2.48
CA ASN A 139 -6.22 6.25 -2.14
C ASN A 139 -7.05 5.43 -3.15
N TYR A 140 -7.91 6.07 -3.94
CA TYR A 140 -8.79 5.41 -4.91
C TYR A 140 -8.54 5.88 -6.34
N ARG A 141 -8.83 7.17 -6.67
CA ARG A 141 -8.78 7.65 -8.06
C ARG A 141 -7.40 7.45 -8.70
N SER A 142 -6.33 7.81 -8.00
CA SER A 142 -4.98 7.65 -8.53
C SER A 142 -4.63 6.18 -8.80
N VAL A 143 -5.09 5.27 -7.93
CA VAL A 143 -4.88 3.83 -8.12
C VAL A 143 -5.59 3.34 -9.37
N VAL A 144 -6.86 3.70 -9.53
CA VAL A 144 -7.67 3.30 -10.69
C VAL A 144 -7.09 3.87 -11.98
N ALA A 145 -6.74 5.16 -11.99
CA ALA A 145 -6.15 5.81 -13.18
C ALA A 145 -4.86 5.11 -13.63
N LEU A 146 -3.91 4.91 -12.71
CA LEU A 146 -2.64 4.24 -13.02
C LEU A 146 -2.85 2.78 -13.46
N ALA A 147 -3.77 2.08 -12.82
CA ALA A 147 -4.07 0.69 -13.13
C ALA A 147 -4.68 0.54 -14.54
N LEU A 148 -5.61 1.42 -14.92
CA LEU A 148 -6.22 1.42 -16.25
C LEU A 148 -5.19 1.82 -17.31
N THR A 149 -4.38 2.84 -17.07
CA THR A 149 -3.28 3.27 -17.95
C THR A 149 -2.30 2.13 -18.23
N LEU A 150 -1.90 1.41 -17.19
CA LEU A 150 -0.87 0.36 -17.32
C LEU A 150 -1.42 -1.02 -17.69
N LEU A 151 -2.74 -1.21 -17.74
CA LEU A 151 -3.34 -2.50 -18.08
C LEU A 151 -2.83 -3.07 -19.41
N PRO A 152 -2.69 -2.30 -20.52
CA PRO A 152 -2.14 -2.85 -21.76
C PRO A 152 -0.72 -3.40 -21.59
N ALA A 153 0.16 -2.67 -20.91
CA ALA A 153 1.54 -3.11 -20.65
C ALA A 153 1.59 -4.34 -19.72
N LEU A 154 0.78 -4.34 -18.64
CA LEU A 154 0.67 -5.48 -17.73
C LEU A 154 0.15 -6.73 -18.45
N ARG A 155 -0.80 -6.61 -19.39
CA ARG A 155 -1.27 -7.74 -20.20
C ARG A 155 -0.17 -8.33 -21.08
N GLN A 156 0.67 -7.50 -21.67
CA GLN A 156 1.79 -7.97 -22.50
C GLN A 156 2.83 -8.76 -21.72
N THR A 157 3.03 -8.42 -20.44
CA THR A 157 4.07 -9.04 -19.60
C THR A 157 3.54 -10.15 -18.71
N GLY A 158 2.23 -10.34 -18.61
CA GLY A 158 1.63 -11.15 -17.53
C GLY A 158 1.88 -10.53 -16.16
N GLY A 159 1.85 -9.20 -16.10
CA GLY A 159 2.30 -8.40 -14.96
C GLY A 159 1.38 -8.42 -13.75
N GLN A 160 1.78 -7.72 -12.69
CA GLN A 160 1.12 -7.76 -11.40
C GLN A 160 0.83 -6.36 -10.86
N LEU A 161 -0.38 -6.15 -10.34
CA LEU A 161 -0.76 -4.99 -9.55
C LEU A 161 -0.81 -5.38 -8.07
N VAL A 162 -0.13 -4.62 -7.21
CA VAL A 162 -0.16 -4.81 -5.75
C VAL A 162 -0.64 -3.54 -5.08
N TYR A 163 -1.77 -3.61 -4.40
CA TYR A 163 -2.35 -2.49 -3.66
C TYR A 163 -2.09 -2.63 -2.15
N THR A 164 -1.54 -1.57 -1.55
CA THR A 164 -1.33 -1.47 -0.10
C THR A 164 -2.61 -0.98 0.59
N SER A 165 -3.35 -1.89 1.19
CA SER A 165 -4.54 -1.62 1.98
C SER A 165 -4.24 -1.66 3.48
N SER A 166 -5.27 -1.74 4.31
CA SER A 166 -5.17 -1.81 5.76
C SER A 166 -6.06 -2.92 6.31
N VAL A 167 -5.57 -3.64 7.30
CA VAL A 167 -6.35 -4.64 8.05
C VAL A 167 -7.60 -4.02 8.68
N SER A 168 -7.58 -2.73 9.02
CA SER A 168 -8.72 -2.03 9.62
C SER A 168 -9.97 -2.03 8.73
N THR A 169 -9.81 -2.17 7.40
CA THR A 169 -10.94 -2.25 6.46
C THR A 169 -11.67 -3.60 6.48
N LEU A 170 -11.13 -4.58 7.17
CA LEU A 170 -11.77 -5.90 7.36
C LEU A 170 -12.73 -5.91 8.55
N TYR A 171 -12.70 -4.90 9.41
CA TYR A 171 -13.48 -4.78 10.64
C TYR A 171 -14.62 -3.78 10.49
N PRO A 172 -15.63 -3.81 11.40
CA PRO A 172 -16.61 -2.75 11.51
C PRO A 172 -15.93 -1.37 11.60
N PRO A 173 -16.42 -0.34 10.85
CA PRO A 173 -15.74 0.93 10.74
C PRO A 173 -15.65 1.66 12.09
N ALA A 174 -14.43 2.07 12.47
CA ALA A 174 -14.14 2.75 13.71
C ALA A 174 -14.41 4.27 13.59
N PRO A 175 -14.88 4.93 14.66
CA PRO A 175 -15.04 6.39 14.72
C PRO A 175 -13.75 7.12 14.39
N GLY A 176 -13.85 8.27 13.75
CA GLY A 176 -12.72 9.10 13.35
C GLY A 176 -12.01 8.67 12.07
N TRP A 177 -12.32 7.53 11.49
CA TRP A 177 -11.60 7.00 10.31
C TRP A 177 -12.45 6.97 9.04
N SER A 178 -13.57 7.67 9.00
CA SER A 178 -14.55 7.61 7.90
C SER A 178 -13.95 7.89 6.52
N ALA A 179 -13.21 8.99 6.34
CA ALA A 179 -12.60 9.35 5.07
C ALA A 179 -11.56 8.30 4.62
N TYR A 180 -10.71 7.83 5.56
CA TYR A 180 -9.70 6.82 5.28
C TYR A 180 -10.33 5.46 4.94
N HIS A 181 -11.24 4.96 5.78
CA HIS A 181 -11.88 3.65 5.55
C HIS A 181 -12.69 3.65 4.25
N ALA A 182 -13.50 4.68 3.99
CA ALA A 182 -14.26 4.78 2.75
C ALA A 182 -13.37 4.69 1.52
N SER A 183 -12.26 5.45 1.48
CA SER A 183 -11.35 5.45 0.34
C SER A 183 -10.62 4.12 0.15
N LYS A 184 -10.18 3.48 1.25
CA LYS A 184 -9.51 2.17 1.19
C LYS A 184 -10.48 1.05 0.82
N CYS A 185 -11.72 1.07 1.34
CA CYS A 185 -12.76 0.11 0.99
C CYS A 185 -13.18 0.23 -0.48
N ALA A 186 -13.32 1.45 -1.02
CA ALA A 186 -13.61 1.67 -2.44
C ALA A 186 -12.56 0.97 -3.31
N THR A 187 -11.28 1.15 -3.01
CA THR A 187 -10.19 0.51 -3.77
C THR A 187 -10.14 -1.00 -3.55
N ASN A 188 -10.45 -1.50 -2.35
CA ASN A 188 -10.53 -2.94 -2.09
C ASN A 188 -11.61 -3.60 -2.95
N VAL A 189 -12.78 -2.96 -3.09
CA VAL A 189 -13.87 -3.46 -3.96
C VAL A 189 -13.43 -3.44 -5.41
N TRP A 190 -12.86 -2.33 -5.88
CA TRP A 190 -12.34 -2.22 -7.24
C TRP A 190 -11.28 -3.30 -7.55
N CYS A 191 -10.31 -3.53 -6.66
CA CYS A 191 -9.29 -4.57 -6.86
C CYS A 191 -9.89 -5.99 -6.93
N ARG A 192 -10.96 -6.28 -6.16
CA ARG A 192 -11.64 -7.60 -6.25
C ARG A 192 -12.32 -7.79 -7.61
N THR A 193 -12.94 -6.74 -8.13
CA THR A 193 -13.54 -6.78 -9.48
C THR A 193 -12.45 -6.95 -10.54
N ALA A 194 -11.39 -6.13 -10.45
CA ALA A 194 -10.27 -6.20 -11.39
C ALA A 194 -9.56 -7.55 -11.37
N GLU A 195 -9.43 -8.21 -10.21
CA GLU A 195 -8.86 -9.58 -10.13
C GLU A 195 -9.65 -10.56 -10.99
N CYS A 196 -10.96 -10.54 -10.85
CA CYS A 196 -11.82 -11.43 -11.63
C CYS A 196 -11.75 -11.13 -13.14
N GLU A 197 -11.75 -9.85 -13.52
CA GLU A 197 -11.77 -9.43 -14.93
C GLU A 197 -10.40 -9.55 -15.61
N TRP A 198 -9.28 -9.36 -14.87
CA TRP A 198 -7.94 -9.31 -15.45
C TRP A 198 -7.21 -10.65 -15.43
N LYS A 199 -7.62 -11.56 -14.56
CA LYS A 199 -7.06 -12.93 -14.48
C LYS A 199 -7.08 -13.71 -15.80
N PRO A 200 -8.16 -13.65 -16.61
CA PRO A 200 -8.16 -14.31 -17.92
C PRO A 200 -7.11 -13.74 -18.88
N PHE A 201 -6.63 -12.52 -18.65
CA PHE A 201 -5.56 -11.88 -19.45
C PHE A 201 -4.16 -12.14 -18.88
N GLY A 202 -4.03 -12.97 -17.85
CA GLY A 202 -2.76 -13.27 -17.19
C GLY A 202 -2.26 -12.18 -16.23
N VAL A 203 -3.05 -11.12 -15.97
CA VAL A 203 -2.68 -10.04 -15.06
C VAL A 203 -3.12 -10.37 -13.64
N GLY A 204 -2.18 -10.38 -12.71
CA GLY A 204 -2.48 -10.56 -11.29
C GLY A 204 -2.83 -9.25 -10.60
N VAL A 205 -3.87 -9.30 -9.74
CA VAL A 205 -4.24 -8.18 -8.87
C VAL A 205 -4.21 -8.65 -7.43
N HIS A 206 -3.50 -7.91 -6.57
CA HIS A 206 -3.23 -8.31 -5.20
C HIS A 206 -3.52 -7.20 -4.21
N VAL A 207 -4.08 -7.53 -3.05
CA VAL A 207 -4.38 -6.59 -1.97
C VAL A 207 -3.64 -6.99 -0.69
N ALA A 208 -2.77 -6.12 -0.19
CA ALA A 208 -2.09 -6.31 1.09
C ALA A 208 -2.85 -5.60 2.21
N TYR A 209 -3.63 -6.32 3.01
CA TYR A 209 -4.27 -5.80 4.23
C TYR A 209 -3.23 -5.74 5.36
N LEU A 210 -2.39 -4.71 5.33
CA LEU A 210 -1.31 -4.56 6.29
C LEU A 210 -1.84 -4.16 7.68
N PRO A 211 -1.33 -4.75 8.77
CA PRO A 211 -1.55 -4.24 10.11
C PRO A 211 -0.71 -2.98 10.33
N LEU A 212 -0.57 -2.54 11.58
CA LEU A 212 0.25 -1.36 11.88
C LEU A 212 1.68 -1.56 11.39
N VAL A 213 2.15 -0.60 10.59
CA VAL A 213 3.53 -0.51 10.09
C VAL A 213 4.15 0.77 10.62
N ARG A 214 5.33 0.69 11.20
CA ARG A 214 6.07 1.82 11.75
C ARG A 214 6.63 2.69 10.61
N THR A 215 5.87 3.73 10.28
CA THR A 215 6.19 4.73 9.28
C THR A 215 5.93 6.12 9.87
N GLU A 216 6.44 7.17 9.26
CA GLU A 216 6.15 8.54 9.67
C GLU A 216 4.63 8.81 9.71
N MET A 217 3.90 8.33 8.71
CA MET A 217 2.44 8.47 8.66
C MET A 217 1.74 7.88 9.90
N SER A 218 2.10 6.66 10.30
CA SER A 218 1.48 5.99 11.45
C SER A 218 1.95 6.57 12.78
N MET A 219 3.23 6.96 12.87
CA MET A 219 3.83 7.51 14.09
C MET A 219 3.43 8.97 14.35
N ALA A 220 2.79 9.64 13.39
CA ALA A 220 2.13 10.93 13.61
C ALA A 220 1.02 10.84 14.68
N ASN A 221 0.38 9.67 14.83
CA ASN A 221 -0.56 9.43 15.91
C ASN A 221 0.20 8.88 17.14
N PRO A 222 0.27 9.64 18.27
CA PRO A 222 1.01 9.21 19.46
C PRO A 222 0.54 7.86 20.02
N HIS A 223 -0.74 7.53 19.88
CA HIS A 223 -1.32 6.28 20.36
C HIS A 223 -0.67 5.03 19.72
N TYR A 224 -0.17 5.14 18.49
CA TYR A 224 0.45 4.02 17.78
C TYR A 224 1.92 3.79 18.14
N ARG A 225 2.58 4.77 18.78
CA ARG A 225 4.02 4.72 19.07
C ARG A 225 4.43 3.56 19.98
N SER A 226 3.55 3.19 20.90
CA SER A 226 3.77 2.10 21.89
C SER A 226 3.28 0.72 21.41
N LEU A 227 2.53 0.66 20.31
CA LEU A 227 1.95 -0.60 19.81
C LEU A 227 2.97 -1.43 19.03
N PRO A 228 2.86 -2.77 19.06
CA PRO A 228 3.59 -3.65 18.16
C PRO A 228 3.27 -3.30 16.70
N ALA A 229 4.29 -3.28 15.85
CA ALA A 229 4.14 -2.93 14.45
C ALA A 229 5.23 -3.62 13.62
N TYR A 230 4.94 -3.88 12.34
CA TYR A 230 5.98 -4.20 11.36
C TYR A 230 6.90 -3.00 11.12
N SER A 231 8.14 -3.26 10.74
CA SER A 231 8.99 -2.24 10.11
C SER A 231 8.52 -1.98 8.67
N ALA A 232 8.98 -0.88 8.08
CA ALA A 232 8.75 -0.61 6.66
C ALA A 232 9.33 -1.71 5.76
N ASP A 233 10.47 -2.26 6.15
CA ASP A 233 11.14 -3.35 5.45
C ASP A 233 10.38 -4.67 5.55
N ASP A 234 9.80 -5.01 6.73
CA ASP A 234 8.92 -6.17 6.87
C ASP A 234 7.68 -6.04 5.95
N ALA A 235 7.09 -4.85 5.87
CA ALA A 235 5.96 -4.59 4.99
C ALA A 235 6.36 -4.71 3.51
N ALA A 236 7.52 -4.21 3.10
CA ALA A 236 8.05 -4.38 1.75
C ALA A 236 8.23 -5.87 1.41
N CYS A 237 8.76 -6.69 2.34
CA CYS A 237 8.84 -8.15 2.15
C CYS A 237 7.47 -8.79 1.91
N ILE A 238 6.42 -8.35 2.63
CA ILE A 238 5.06 -8.84 2.44
C ILE A 238 4.56 -8.51 1.03
N LEU A 239 4.74 -7.25 0.57
CA LEU A 239 4.34 -6.83 -0.77
C LEU A 239 5.06 -7.62 -1.86
N LEU A 240 6.37 -7.84 -1.73
CA LEU A 240 7.16 -8.62 -2.68
C LEU A 240 6.72 -10.08 -2.73
N ARG A 241 6.48 -10.71 -1.58
CA ARG A 241 5.95 -12.08 -1.53
C ARG A 241 4.60 -12.20 -2.20
N LEU A 242 3.74 -11.19 -2.00
CA LEU A 242 2.41 -11.16 -2.60
C LEU A 242 2.50 -11.03 -4.13
N ALA A 243 3.38 -10.15 -4.63
CA ALA A 243 3.64 -9.97 -6.06
C ALA A 243 4.24 -11.21 -6.75
N MET A 244 4.98 -12.04 -6.04
CA MET A 244 5.55 -13.28 -6.56
C MET A 244 4.60 -14.49 -6.45
N GLY A 245 3.56 -14.38 -5.64
CA GLY A 245 2.61 -15.45 -5.36
C GLY A 245 1.38 -15.43 -6.25
N HIS A 246 0.48 -16.38 -6.00
CA HIS A 246 -0.80 -16.52 -6.71
C HIS A 246 -2.01 -16.14 -5.85
N HIS A 247 -1.77 -15.67 -4.61
CA HIS A 247 -2.85 -15.31 -3.70
C HIS A 247 -3.35 -13.90 -4.00
N PHE A 248 -4.67 -13.74 -4.10
CA PHE A 248 -5.29 -12.43 -4.25
C PHE A 248 -4.93 -11.48 -3.11
N SER A 249 -4.84 -11.96 -1.87
CA SER A 249 -4.59 -11.06 -0.75
C SER A 249 -3.66 -11.62 0.32
N TYR A 250 -2.94 -10.70 0.96
CA TYR A 250 -2.32 -10.91 2.26
C TYR A 250 -3.18 -10.29 3.34
N GLN A 251 -3.39 -11.03 4.41
CA GLN A 251 -3.91 -10.51 5.67
C GLN A 251 -3.24 -11.26 6.84
N PRO A 252 -3.03 -10.60 7.99
CA PRO A 252 -2.48 -11.25 9.17
C PRO A 252 -3.35 -12.47 9.56
N TRP A 253 -2.73 -13.55 9.98
CA TRP A 253 -3.44 -14.80 10.32
C TRP A 253 -4.55 -14.57 11.36
N TRP A 254 -4.28 -13.76 12.37
CA TRP A 254 -5.24 -13.44 13.42
C TRP A 254 -6.47 -12.69 12.89
N SER A 255 -6.32 -11.85 11.88
CA SER A 255 -7.45 -11.12 11.30
C SER A 255 -8.44 -12.03 10.57
N ARG A 256 -7.97 -13.18 10.07
CA ARG A 256 -8.85 -14.19 9.46
C ARG A 256 -9.87 -14.76 10.44
N LEU A 257 -9.50 -14.82 11.71
CA LEU A 257 -10.37 -15.29 12.78
C LEU A 257 -11.17 -14.14 13.41
N THR A 258 -10.50 -13.04 13.72
CA THR A 258 -11.10 -11.96 14.52
C THR A 258 -12.00 -11.03 13.70
N ALA A 259 -11.77 -10.84 12.40
CA ALA A 259 -12.62 -9.96 11.59
C ALA A 259 -14.04 -10.51 11.40
N PRO A 260 -14.25 -11.80 11.02
CA PRO A 260 -15.60 -12.37 10.97
C PRO A 260 -16.33 -12.30 12.32
N VAL A 261 -15.62 -12.62 13.43
CA VAL A 261 -16.19 -12.51 14.78
C VAL A 261 -16.62 -11.07 15.08
N ALA A 262 -15.77 -10.08 14.76
CA ALA A 262 -16.12 -8.67 14.95
C ALA A 262 -17.36 -8.25 14.16
N TRP A 263 -17.60 -8.83 12.99
CA TRP A 263 -18.82 -8.56 12.20
C TRP A 263 -20.06 -9.25 12.79
N VAL A 264 -19.95 -10.47 13.31
CA VAL A 264 -21.05 -11.14 14.03
C VAL A 264 -21.46 -10.30 15.25
N PHE A 265 -20.49 -9.76 15.99
CA PHE A 265 -20.72 -8.90 17.15
C PHE A 265 -20.77 -7.40 16.80
N ALA A 266 -21.01 -7.04 15.53
CA ALA A 266 -21.03 -5.63 15.10
C ALA A 266 -22.00 -4.73 15.90
N PRO A 267 -23.19 -5.17 16.34
CA PRO A 267 -24.04 -4.35 17.21
C PRO A 267 -23.38 -3.99 18.54
N LEU A 268 -22.69 -4.95 19.16
CA LEU A 268 -21.97 -4.74 20.42
C LEU A 268 -20.76 -3.81 20.20
N VAL A 269 -19.99 -4.01 19.12
CA VAL A 269 -18.88 -3.14 18.75
C VAL A 269 -19.36 -1.70 18.56
N ARG A 270 -20.48 -1.50 17.85
CA ARG A 270 -21.09 -0.17 17.67
C ARG A 270 -21.52 0.48 18.99
N TYR A 271 -22.09 -0.29 19.90
CA TYR A 271 -22.45 0.20 21.23
C TYR A 271 -21.22 0.74 21.98
N PHE A 272 -20.11 0.02 21.98
CA PHE A 272 -18.86 0.50 22.61
C PHE A 272 -18.29 1.73 21.88
N TYR A 273 -18.35 1.76 20.55
CA TYR A 273 -17.91 2.93 19.78
C TYR A 273 -18.75 4.18 20.10
N GLN A 274 -20.08 4.05 20.22
CA GLN A 274 -20.94 5.15 20.61
C GLN A 274 -20.55 5.73 21.98
N LYS A 275 -20.29 4.87 22.96
CA LYS A 275 -19.80 5.31 24.28
C LYS A 275 -18.41 5.96 24.26
N SER A 276 -17.54 5.61 23.32
CA SER A 276 -16.20 6.19 23.21
C SER A 276 -16.16 7.54 22.50
N VAL A 277 -17.26 7.95 21.87
CA VAL A 277 -17.39 9.22 21.15
C VAL A 277 -17.96 10.31 22.05
N LEU A 278 -18.77 9.93 23.03
CA LEU A 278 -19.29 10.82 24.09
C LEU A 278 -18.19 11.12 25.11
#